data_b2844d12e473035ef8a2984097c066f8
#
_entry.id   b2844d12e473035ef8a2984097c066f8
#
_cell.length_a   1.000
_cell.length_b   1.000
_cell.length_c   1.000
_cell.angle_alpha   90.00
_cell.angle_beta   90.00
_cell.angle_gamma   90.00
#
_symmetry.space_group_name_H-M   'P 1'
#
loop_
_entity.id
_entity.type
_entity.pdbx_description
1 polymer ?
#
loop_
_entity_poly.entity_id
_entity_poly.type
_entity_poly.pdbx_seq_one_letter_code
_entity_poly.pdbx_strand_id
1 'polypeptide(L)'
;MEIKFNYKKSKRKLKKEVEKYVLCSMIIFKQTQIKFDKDFILSEPIGHAPPNTEELSFLQSFNKVVNSLSREGREVFIRSFLLNESDIKIGGILNFSEFSIRDRRKEAMKSVSILLGCAEFERSDKKLTLQN
;
A
#
# COMPACT_ATOMS: atom_id res chain seq x y z
N MET A 1 8.36 9.10 26.30
CA MET A 1 8.83 8.19 25.25
C MET A 1 8.17 8.50 23.93
N GLU A 2 8.92 8.67 22.91
CA GLU A 2 8.40 9.02 21.58
C GLU A 2 8.46 7.79 20.69
N ILE A 3 7.36 7.53 19.98
CA ILE A 3 7.27 6.43 19.04
C ILE A 3 7.15 7.02 17.65
N LYS A 4 8.05 6.63 16.77
CA LYS A 4 8.08 7.12 15.39
C LYS A 4 7.79 5.99 14.42
N PHE A 5 7.05 6.31 13.37
CA PHE A 5 6.87 5.40 12.25
C PHE A 5 8.21 5.22 11.53
N ASN A 6 8.66 3.97 11.39
CA ASN A 6 9.87 3.67 10.65
C ASN A 6 9.53 3.48 9.18
N TYR A 7 9.70 4.53 8.40
CA TYR A 7 9.33 4.55 6.99
C TYR A 7 10.07 3.48 6.19
N LYS A 8 11.38 3.40 6.36
CA LYS A 8 12.22 2.48 5.57
C LYS A 8 11.87 1.02 5.79
N LYS A 9 11.73 0.62 7.05
CA LYS A 9 11.36 -0.77 7.39
C LYS A 9 9.93 -1.09 6.96
N SER A 10 9.01 -0.16 7.17
CA SER A 10 7.61 -0.35 6.78
C SER A 10 7.48 -0.48 5.28
N LYS A 11 8.18 0.34 4.51
CA LYS A 11 8.17 0.27 3.05
C LYS A 11 8.67 -1.08 2.55
N ARG A 12 9.73 -1.60 3.18
CA ARG A 12 10.28 -2.91 2.82
C ARG A 12 9.26 -4.02 3.04
N LYS A 13 8.58 -4.00 4.18
CA LYS A 13 7.54 -4.98 4.48
C LYS A 13 6.34 -4.85 3.58
N LEU A 14 5.91 -3.61 3.31
CA LEU A 14 4.79 -3.36 2.42
C LEU A 14 5.07 -3.86 1.01
N LYS A 15 6.29 -3.66 0.50
CA LYS A 15 6.66 -4.17 -0.82
C LYS A 15 6.50 -5.67 -0.93
N LYS A 16 6.82 -6.42 0.14
CA LYS A 16 6.61 -7.87 0.16
C LYS A 16 5.12 -8.21 0.13
N GLU A 17 4.29 -7.45 0.83
CA GLU A 17 2.84 -7.64 0.78
C GLU A 17 2.27 -7.35 -0.61
N VAL A 18 2.77 -6.30 -1.26
CA VAL A 18 2.39 -5.96 -2.65
C VAL A 18 2.78 -7.09 -3.61
N GLU A 19 4.00 -7.62 -3.49
CA GLU A 19 4.44 -8.75 -4.32
C GLU A 19 3.54 -9.95 -4.12
N LYS A 20 3.20 -10.26 -2.88
CA LYS A 20 2.30 -11.36 -2.55
C LYS A 20 0.92 -11.13 -3.18
N TYR A 21 0.41 -9.90 -3.11
CA TYR A 21 -0.87 -9.55 -3.71
C TYR A 21 -0.87 -9.79 -5.22
N VAL A 22 0.17 -9.33 -5.91
CA VAL A 22 0.29 -9.50 -7.35
C VAL A 22 0.39 -10.98 -7.72
N LEU A 23 1.24 -11.73 -7.02
CA LEU A 23 1.42 -13.16 -7.28
C LEU A 23 0.13 -13.95 -7.05
N CYS A 24 -0.57 -13.68 -5.96
CA CYS A 24 -1.84 -14.33 -5.68
C CYS A 24 -2.88 -14.02 -6.76
N SER A 25 -2.94 -12.77 -7.22
CA SER A 25 -3.87 -12.36 -8.28
C SER A 25 -3.57 -13.12 -9.59
N MET A 26 -2.30 -13.25 -9.93
CA MET A 26 -1.89 -13.93 -11.16
C MET A 26 -2.11 -15.45 -11.09
N ILE A 27 -1.73 -16.08 -9.98
CA ILE A 27 -1.77 -17.53 -9.84
C ILE A 27 -3.18 -18.02 -9.59
N ILE A 28 -3.89 -17.42 -8.64
CA ILE A 28 -5.20 -17.92 -8.21
C ILE A 28 -6.30 -17.44 -9.13
N PHE A 29 -6.29 -16.16 -9.48
CA PHE A 29 -7.33 -15.56 -10.30
C PHE A 29 -6.93 -15.41 -11.78
N LYS A 30 -5.73 -15.86 -12.14
CA LYS A 30 -5.22 -15.86 -13.51
C LYS A 30 -5.34 -14.49 -14.18
N GLN A 31 -5.14 -13.44 -13.40
CA GLN A 31 -5.17 -12.08 -13.93
C GLN A 31 -3.77 -11.69 -14.38
N THR A 32 -3.69 -11.07 -15.56
CA THR A 32 -2.41 -10.62 -16.11
C THR A 32 -2.09 -9.19 -15.69
N GLN A 33 -3.06 -8.49 -15.11
CA GLN A 33 -2.88 -7.12 -14.64
C GLN A 33 -3.81 -6.83 -13.46
N ILE A 34 -3.43 -5.85 -12.65
CA ILE A 34 -4.26 -5.40 -11.54
C ILE A 34 -5.47 -4.66 -12.11
N LYS A 35 -6.66 -4.99 -11.61
CA LYS A 35 -7.91 -4.41 -12.08
C LYS A 35 -8.49 -3.44 -11.07
N PHE A 36 -8.86 -2.26 -11.53
CA PHE A 36 -9.52 -1.25 -10.74
C PHE A 36 -10.43 -0.42 -11.65
N ASP A 37 -11.40 0.27 -11.05
CA ASP A 37 -12.33 1.09 -11.81
C ASP A 37 -11.83 2.54 -11.98
N LYS A 38 -12.68 3.42 -12.53
CA LYS A 38 -12.34 4.83 -12.77
C LYS A 38 -12.05 5.62 -11.49
N ASP A 39 -12.53 5.12 -10.35
CA ASP A 39 -12.30 5.73 -9.04
C ASP A 39 -11.16 5.06 -8.28
N PHE A 40 -10.38 4.23 -8.96
CA PHE A 40 -9.27 3.47 -8.38
C PHE A 40 -9.71 2.54 -7.25
N ILE A 41 -10.92 1.99 -7.37
CA ILE A 41 -11.38 0.92 -6.47
C ILE A 41 -10.88 -0.40 -7.03
N LEU A 42 -10.08 -1.11 -6.25
CA LEU A 42 -9.60 -2.43 -6.63
C LEU A 42 -10.78 -3.40 -6.71
N SER A 43 -10.82 -4.16 -7.81
CA SER A 43 -11.90 -5.11 -8.07
C SER A 43 -11.88 -6.25 -7.07
N GLU A 44 -13.06 -6.68 -6.63
CA GLU A 44 -13.19 -7.88 -5.83
C GLU A 44 -12.63 -9.09 -6.61
N PRO A 45 -11.96 -10.01 -5.92
CA PRO A 45 -11.46 -11.20 -6.59
C PRO A 45 -12.64 -12.03 -7.09
N ILE A 46 -12.75 -12.12 -8.41
CA ILE A 46 -13.74 -12.97 -9.06
C ILE A 46 -12.94 -14.10 -9.66
N GLY A 47 -13.02 -15.27 -9.09
CA GLY A 47 -12.20 -16.32 -9.62
C GLY A 47 -12.73 -17.68 -9.32
N HIS A 48 -12.04 -18.66 -9.87
CA HIS A 48 -12.33 -20.06 -9.69
C HIS A 48 -11.64 -20.65 -8.45
N ALA A 49 -11.12 -19.78 -7.58
CA ALA A 49 -10.50 -20.20 -6.33
C ALA A 49 -11.54 -20.84 -5.42
N PRO A 50 -11.20 -21.92 -4.73
CA PRO A 50 -12.07 -22.48 -3.73
C PRO A 50 -12.41 -21.44 -2.66
N PRO A 51 -13.66 -21.42 -2.16
CA PRO A 51 -14.01 -20.50 -1.08
C PRO A 51 -13.15 -20.75 0.17
N ASN A 52 -12.86 -19.69 0.91
CA ASN A 52 -12.14 -19.73 2.19
C ASN A 52 -10.67 -20.14 2.12
N THR A 53 -9.98 -19.86 1.01
CA THR A 53 -8.53 -20.04 0.98
C THR A 53 -7.86 -18.86 1.68
N GLU A 54 -6.66 -19.08 2.23
CA GLU A 54 -5.87 -18.00 2.84
C GLU A 54 -5.56 -16.92 1.83
N GLU A 55 -5.26 -17.32 0.59
CA GLU A 55 -4.94 -16.41 -0.50
C GLU A 55 -6.13 -15.51 -0.84
N LEU A 56 -7.33 -16.08 -0.88
CA LEU A 56 -8.54 -15.29 -1.11
C LEU A 56 -8.75 -14.28 0.01
N SER A 57 -8.63 -14.73 1.24
CA SER A 57 -8.76 -13.85 2.41
C SER A 57 -7.74 -12.72 2.38
N PHE A 58 -6.51 -13.04 2.00
CA PHE A 58 -5.45 -12.02 1.86
C PHE A 58 -5.80 -10.99 0.79
N LEU A 59 -6.24 -11.44 -0.39
CA LEU A 59 -6.60 -10.55 -1.49
C LEU A 59 -7.77 -9.64 -1.09
N GLN A 60 -8.78 -10.19 -0.45
CA GLN A 60 -9.93 -9.41 0.02
C GLN A 60 -9.52 -8.37 1.07
N SER A 61 -8.65 -8.75 2.00
CA SER A 61 -8.15 -7.84 3.03
C SER A 61 -7.32 -6.72 2.43
N PHE A 62 -6.45 -7.05 1.49
CA PHE A 62 -5.63 -6.06 0.79
C PHE A 62 -6.50 -5.05 0.04
N ASN A 63 -7.45 -5.55 -0.75
CA ASN A 63 -8.39 -4.70 -1.49
C ASN A 63 -9.17 -3.79 -0.53
N LYS A 64 -9.69 -4.34 0.56
CA LYS A 64 -10.45 -3.58 1.55
C LYS A 64 -9.63 -2.44 2.14
N VAL A 65 -8.38 -2.70 2.48
CA VAL A 65 -7.49 -1.69 3.04
C VAL A 65 -7.24 -0.57 2.04
N VAL A 66 -6.82 -0.90 0.82
CA VAL A 66 -6.55 0.10 -0.21
C VAL A 66 -7.82 0.87 -0.56
N ASN A 67 -8.93 0.18 -0.69
CA ASN A 67 -10.21 0.80 -1.04
C ASN A 67 -10.75 1.71 0.08
N SER A 68 -10.26 1.57 1.30
CA SER A 68 -10.64 2.45 2.41
C SER A 68 -9.97 3.82 2.39
N LEU A 69 -8.93 3.99 1.58
CA LEU A 69 -8.26 5.28 1.44
C LEU A 69 -9.16 6.27 0.70
N SER A 70 -8.84 7.56 0.82
CA SER A 70 -9.50 8.57 -0.02
C SER A 70 -9.23 8.26 -1.49
N ARG A 71 -10.06 8.79 -2.39
CA ARG A 71 -9.86 8.56 -3.82
C ARG A 71 -8.45 8.94 -4.28
N GLU A 72 -7.97 10.08 -3.85
CA GLU A 72 -6.63 10.53 -4.18
C GLU A 72 -5.56 9.60 -3.60
N GLY A 73 -5.75 9.18 -2.35
CA GLY A 73 -4.84 8.24 -1.70
C GLY A 73 -4.80 6.90 -2.43
N ARG A 74 -5.95 6.39 -2.87
CA ARG A 74 -6.03 5.17 -3.67
C ARG A 74 -5.27 5.31 -4.98
N GLU A 75 -5.50 6.40 -5.69
CA GLU A 75 -4.84 6.63 -6.98
C GLU A 75 -3.32 6.69 -6.81
N VAL A 76 -2.84 7.48 -5.85
CA VAL A 76 -1.41 7.59 -5.61
C VAL A 76 -0.81 6.24 -5.18
N PHE A 77 -1.49 5.52 -4.30
CA PHE A 77 -1.01 4.20 -3.86
C PHE A 77 -0.93 3.20 -5.02
N ILE A 78 -2.01 3.07 -5.78
CA ILE A 78 -2.06 2.12 -6.90
C ILE A 78 -1.02 2.47 -7.94
N ARG A 79 -0.91 3.74 -8.34
CA ARG A 79 0.08 4.16 -9.32
C ARG A 79 1.51 3.93 -8.86
N SER A 80 1.80 4.24 -7.59
CA SER A 80 3.15 4.08 -7.05
C SER A 80 3.54 2.63 -6.80
N PHE A 81 2.69 1.88 -6.13
CA PHE A 81 3.04 0.56 -5.62
C PHE A 81 2.59 -0.60 -6.50
N LEU A 82 1.47 -0.47 -7.19
CA LEU A 82 0.97 -1.54 -8.04
C LEU A 82 1.37 -1.36 -9.51
N LEU A 83 1.40 -0.12 -9.99
CA LEU A 83 1.79 0.18 -11.37
C LEU A 83 3.24 0.62 -11.51
N ASN A 84 3.95 0.83 -10.41
CA ASN A 84 5.35 1.23 -10.37
C ASN A 84 5.65 2.53 -11.13
N GLU A 85 4.73 3.48 -11.09
CA GLU A 85 4.92 4.79 -11.72
C GLU A 85 5.76 5.69 -10.82
N SER A 86 6.59 6.53 -11.43
CA SER A 86 7.44 7.47 -10.69
C SER A 86 6.65 8.66 -10.16
N ASP A 87 7.19 9.32 -9.15
CA ASP A 87 6.57 10.53 -8.60
C ASP A 87 6.44 11.63 -9.67
N ILE A 88 7.43 11.72 -10.57
CA ILE A 88 7.39 12.68 -11.67
C ILE A 88 6.22 12.39 -12.61
N LYS A 89 6.05 11.13 -12.98
CA LYS A 89 4.96 10.72 -13.87
C LYS A 89 3.59 10.98 -13.23
N ILE A 90 3.44 10.58 -11.98
CA ILE A 90 2.18 10.79 -11.25
C ILE A 90 1.88 12.28 -11.12
N GLY A 91 2.90 13.08 -10.80
CA GLY A 91 2.76 14.53 -10.70
C GLY A 91 2.29 15.15 -12.00
N GLY A 92 2.81 14.68 -13.15
CA GLY A 92 2.35 15.13 -14.46
C GLY A 92 0.89 14.79 -14.73
N ILE A 93 0.43 13.62 -14.30
CA ILE A 93 -0.95 13.19 -14.49
C ILE A 93 -1.91 13.99 -13.58
N LEU A 94 -1.52 14.21 -12.32
CA LEU A 94 -2.39 14.82 -11.33
C LEU A 94 -2.20 16.33 -11.17
N ASN A 95 -1.29 16.92 -11.93
CA ASN A 95 -0.94 18.36 -11.83
C ASN A 95 -0.41 18.74 -10.43
N PHE A 96 0.42 17.89 -9.86
CA PHE A 96 1.12 18.18 -8.63
C PHE A 96 2.64 18.14 -8.85
N SER A 97 3.38 18.84 -8.00
CA SER A 97 4.84 18.74 -8.02
C SER A 97 5.29 17.35 -7.58
N GLU A 98 6.51 16.99 -7.97
CA GLU A 98 7.13 15.75 -7.54
C GLU A 98 7.16 15.63 -6.00
N PHE A 99 7.48 16.73 -5.32
CA PHE A 99 7.53 16.75 -3.85
C PHE A 99 6.15 16.52 -3.23
N SER A 100 5.12 17.11 -3.81
CA SER A 100 3.74 16.90 -3.35
C SER A 100 3.33 15.44 -3.50
N ILE A 101 3.68 14.81 -4.62
CA ILE A 101 3.38 13.39 -4.82
C ILE A 101 4.15 12.53 -3.84
N ARG A 102 5.42 12.85 -3.57
CA ARG A 102 6.21 12.11 -2.58
C ARG A 102 5.54 12.11 -1.22
N ASP A 103 5.06 13.27 -0.78
CA ASP A 103 4.39 13.38 0.52
C ASP A 103 3.08 12.59 0.54
N ARG A 104 2.30 12.66 -0.52
CA ARG A 104 1.04 11.91 -0.64
C ARG A 104 1.28 10.41 -0.69
N ARG A 105 2.33 9.98 -1.39
CA ARG A 105 2.73 8.58 -1.43
C ARG A 105 3.13 8.07 -0.06
N LYS A 106 3.90 8.86 0.70
CA LYS A 106 4.30 8.51 2.06
C LYS A 106 3.11 8.36 2.99
N GLU A 107 2.14 9.27 2.89
CA GLU A 107 0.92 9.19 3.70
C GLU A 107 0.08 7.96 3.35
N ALA A 108 -0.12 7.70 2.07
CA ALA A 108 -0.87 6.53 1.62
C ALA A 108 -0.18 5.24 2.07
N MET A 109 1.14 5.18 1.90
CA MET A 109 1.95 4.03 2.32
C MET A 109 1.84 3.79 3.82
N LYS A 110 1.92 4.85 4.61
CA LYS A 110 1.80 4.74 6.07
C LYS A 110 0.45 4.17 6.47
N SER A 111 -0.62 4.71 5.89
CA SER A 111 -1.98 4.24 6.19
C SER A 111 -2.16 2.77 5.83
N VAL A 112 -1.73 2.38 4.63
CA VAL A 112 -1.85 0.98 4.19
C VAL A 112 -1.02 0.06 5.07
N SER A 113 0.21 0.45 5.39
CA SER A 113 1.10 -0.35 6.26
C SER A 113 0.48 -0.61 7.63
N ILE A 114 -0.10 0.43 8.24
CA ILE A 114 -0.75 0.31 9.54
C ILE A 114 -1.96 -0.62 9.45
N LEU A 115 -2.80 -0.43 8.46
CA LEU A 115 -4.04 -1.21 8.32
C LEU A 115 -3.78 -2.67 7.93
N LEU A 116 -2.69 -2.94 7.20
CA LEU A 116 -2.29 -4.31 6.88
C LEU A 116 -1.51 -4.98 8.01
N GLY A 117 -1.13 -4.23 9.05
CA GLY A 117 -0.37 -4.77 10.15
C GLY A 117 1.11 -4.99 9.86
N CYS A 118 1.64 -4.36 8.81
CA CYS A 118 3.06 -4.48 8.46
C CYS A 118 3.88 -3.22 8.77
N ALA A 119 3.28 -2.25 9.47
CA ALA A 119 3.97 -1.05 9.88
C ALA A 119 4.99 -1.34 10.97
N GLU A 120 6.14 -0.70 10.87
CA GLU A 120 7.18 -0.75 11.87
C GLU A 120 7.32 0.60 12.54
N PHE A 121 7.45 0.57 13.84
CA PHE A 121 7.66 1.76 14.66
C PHE A 121 8.95 1.61 15.43
N GLU A 122 9.60 2.72 15.72
CA GLU A 122 10.80 2.71 16.52
C GLU A 122 10.67 3.65 17.70
N ARG A 123 11.38 3.32 18.77
CA ARG A 123 11.45 4.18 19.95
C ARG A 123 12.55 5.19 19.78
N SER A 124 12.26 6.43 20.17
CA SER A 124 13.28 7.45 20.28
C SER A 124 13.92 7.35 21.66
N ASP A 125 14.92 6.49 21.81
CA ASP A 125 15.60 6.26 23.10
C ASP A 125 16.52 7.40 23.48
N LYS A 126 16.82 8.31 22.56
CA LYS A 126 17.67 9.47 22.84
C LYS A 126 17.13 10.33 23.98
N LYS A 127 15.80 10.50 24.04
CA LYS A 127 15.18 11.29 25.10
C LYS A 127 15.28 10.62 26.46
N LEU A 128 15.16 9.30 26.47
CA LEU A 128 15.27 8.52 27.70
C LEU A 128 16.69 8.56 28.24
N THR A 129 17.68 8.49 27.35
CA THR A 129 19.09 8.54 27.76
C THR A 129 19.45 9.90 28.33
N LEU A 130 18.93 10.97 27.76
CA LEU A 130 19.21 12.33 28.23
C LEU A 130 18.53 12.69 29.54
N GLN A 131 17.49 11.98 29.91
CA GLN A 131 16.75 12.21 31.14
C GLN A 131 17.34 11.50 32.34
N ASN A 132 18.28 10.63 32.11
CA ASN A 132 18.96 9.89 33.16
C ASN A 132 20.26 10.58 33.53
#